data_9e4ccf218b72b9a26c55aec5df38b8c7
#
_entry.id   9e4ccf218b72b9a26c55aec5df38b8c7
#
_cell.length_a   1.000
_cell.length_b   1.000
_cell.length_c   1.000
_cell.angle_alpha   90.00
_cell.angle_beta   90.00
_cell.angle_gamma   90.00
#
_symmetry.space_group_name_H-M   'P 1'
#
loop_
_entity.id
_entity.type
_entity.pdbx_description
1 polymer ?
#
loop_
_entity_poly.entity_id
_entity_poly.type
_entity_poly.pdbx_seq_one_letter_code
_entity_poly.pdbx_strand_id
1 'polypeptide(L)'
;CTGGLIAATLVNVPGVSDVFETGYITYSEETKMRILGVKRETLEKYTVYSEEVAREMAEGAAKTAGADVALSVTGFAGPDGGTPDFPVGLCYIGCYYNGEAVVEKHIFQGDRQNIRAQAVDAALELAIKTLD
;
A
#
# COMPACT_ATOMS: atom_id res chain seq x y z
N CYS A 1 7.07 -3.61 1.13
CA CYS A 1 7.41 -2.89 2.36
C CYS A 1 6.78 -3.51 3.59
N THR A 2 5.46 -3.67 3.63
CA THR A 2 4.77 -4.17 4.83
C THR A 2 4.65 -5.69 4.91
N GLY A 3 4.67 -6.40 3.77
CA GLY A 3 4.66 -7.86 3.74
C GLY A 3 3.44 -8.51 4.40
N GLY A 4 2.28 -7.86 4.32
CA GLY A 4 1.06 -8.35 4.93
C GLY A 4 0.78 -7.80 6.32
N LEU A 5 1.59 -6.85 6.81
CA LEU A 5 1.43 -6.33 8.16
C LEU A 5 0.12 -5.54 8.35
N ILE A 6 -0.40 -4.92 7.31
CA ILE A 6 -1.71 -4.24 7.39
C ILE A 6 -2.80 -5.27 7.71
N ALA A 7 -2.84 -6.37 6.96
CA ALA A 7 -3.79 -7.45 7.20
C ALA A 7 -3.61 -8.04 8.61
N ALA A 8 -2.36 -8.30 9.01
CA ALA A 8 -2.04 -8.82 10.34
C ALA A 8 -2.52 -7.89 11.45
N THR A 9 -2.46 -6.59 11.22
CA THR A 9 -2.91 -5.59 12.20
C THR A 9 -4.44 -5.56 12.28
N LEU A 10 -5.11 -5.61 11.13
CA LEU A 10 -6.57 -5.60 11.07
C LEU A 10 -7.17 -6.80 11.81
N VAL A 11 -6.57 -7.97 11.68
CA VAL A 11 -7.11 -9.19 12.30
C VAL A 11 -6.94 -9.23 13.82
N ASN A 12 -6.27 -8.25 14.41
CA ASN A 12 -6.25 -8.09 15.87
C ASN A 12 -7.62 -7.67 16.42
N VAL A 13 -8.51 -7.15 15.57
CA VAL A 13 -9.83 -6.70 16.01
C VAL A 13 -10.83 -7.84 15.88
N PRO A 14 -11.44 -8.30 17.00
CA PRO A 14 -12.48 -9.34 16.93
C PRO A 14 -13.64 -8.88 16.04
N GLY A 15 -14.16 -9.79 15.23
CA GLY A 15 -15.26 -9.48 14.31
C GLY A 15 -14.83 -8.92 12.97
N VAL A 16 -13.53 -8.72 12.73
CA VAL A 16 -13.05 -8.17 11.47
C VAL A 16 -13.45 -9.02 10.27
N SER A 17 -13.70 -10.31 10.46
CA SER A 17 -14.12 -11.21 9.38
C SER A 17 -15.43 -10.79 8.71
N ASP A 18 -16.23 -9.95 9.37
CA ASP A 18 -17.46 -9.44 8.77
C ASP A 18 -17.19 -8.46 7.64
N VAL A 19 -16.01 -7.84 7.62
CA VAL A 19 -15.66 -6.80 6.66
C VAL A 19 -14.35 -7.05 5.92
N PHE A 20 -13.47 -7.88 6.42
CA PHE A 20 -12.17 -8.16 5.82
C PHE A 20 -12.12 -9.59 5.28
N GLU A 21 -11.91 -9.73 3.99
CA GLU A 21 -11.89 -11.03 3.32
C GLU A 21 -10.50 -11.41 2.80
N THR A 22 -9.76 -10.49 2.25
CA THR A 22 -8.54 -10.85 1.54
C THR A 22 -7.48 -9.76 1.58
N GLY A 23 -6.24 -10.18 1.50
CA GLY A 23 -5.10 -9.31 1.34
C GLY A 23 -4.16 -9.86 0.27
N TYR A 24 -3.43 -8.97 -0.39
CA TYR A 24 -2.51 -9.31 -1.46
C TYR A 24 -1.09 -8.91 -1.06
N ILE A 25 -0.20 -9.87 -0.98
CA ILE A 25 1.21 -9.62 -0.70
C ILE A 25 1.95 -9.65 -2.04
N THR A 26 1.82 -8.58 -2.80
CA THR A 26 2.41 -8.44 -4.13
C THR A 26 3.79 -7.80 -4.02
N TYR A 27 4.73 -8.57 -3.52
CA TYR A 27 6.04 -8.05 -3.12
C TYR A 27 6.98 -7.75 -4.30
N SER A 28 6.68 -8.26 -5.48
CA SER A 28 7.45 -8.01 -6.70
C SER A 28 6.64 -7.17 -7.69
N GLU A 29 7.34 -6.52 -8.64
CA GLU A 29 6.68 -5.77 -9.71
C GLU A 29 5.81 -6.69 -10.58
N GLU A 30 6.30 -7.89 -10.84
CA GLU A 30 5.57 -8.88 -11.64
C GLU A 30 4.22 -9.25 -11.00
N THR A 31 4.20 -9.49 -9.68
CA THR A 31 2.95 -9.82 -8.99
C THR A 31 2.01 -8.63 -8.89
N LYS A 32 2.53 -7.40 -8.80
CA LYS A 32 1.69 -6.20 -8.86
C LYS A 32 0.95 -6.11 -10.20
N MET A 33 1.64 -6.44 -11.29
CA MET A 33 1.02 -6.47 -12.61
C MET A 33 0.02 -7.60 -12.73
N ARG A 34 0.45 -8.82 -12.42
CA ARG A 34 -0.34 -10.03 -12.64
C ARG A 34 -1.59 -10.10 -11.77
N ILE A 35 -1.47 -9.73 -10.51
CA ILE A 35 -2.56 -9.89 -9.54
C ILE A 35 -3.41 -8.63 -9.43
N LEU A 36 -2.78 -7.46 -9.38
CA LEU A 36 -3.49 -6.20 -9.15
C LEU A 36 -3.70 -5.36 -10.41
N GLY A 37 -3.15 -5.79 -11.54
CA GLY A 37 -3.34 -5.08 -12.79
C GLY A 37 -2.55 -3.77 -12.91
N VAL A 38 -1.49 -3.61 -12.12
CA VAL A 38 -0.59 -2.46 -12.28
C VAL A 38 0.00 -2.52 -13.67
N LYS A 39 -0.02 -1.41 -14.38
CA LYS A 39 0.40 -1.36 -15.78
C LYS A 39 1.92 -1.34 -15.89
N ARG A 40 2.46 -2.10 -16.84
CA ARG A 40 3.89 -2.11 -17.11
C ARG A 40 4.40 -0.69 -17.43
N GLU A 41 3.63 0.06 -18.22
CA GLU A 41 3.96 1.43 -18.59
C GLU A 41 4.09 2.35 -17.38
N THR A 42 3.25 2.13 -16.37
CA THR A 42 3.28 2.91 -15.14
C THR A 42 4.58 2.62 -14.36
N LEU A 43 4.93 1.34 -14.27
CA LEU A 43 6.17 0.93 -13.60
C LEU A 43 7.41 1.48 -14.33
N GLU A 44 7.40 1.44 -15.65
CA GLU A 44 8.53 1.94 -16.46
C GLU A 44 8.68 3.45 -16.36
N LYS A 45 7.56 4.19 -16.36
CA LYS A 45 7.59 5.65 -16.37
C LYS A 45 7.81 6.26 -14.99
N TYR A 46 7.18 5.71 -13.95
CA TYR A 46 7.14 6.32 -12.61
C TYR A 46 7.91 5.53 -11.56
N THR A 47 8.35 4.33 -11.86
CA THR A 47 8.93 3.33 -10.97
C THR A 47 7.89 2.74 -10.01
N VAL A 48 8.27 1.66 -9.33
CA VAL A 48 7.39 0.99 -8.37
C VAL A 48 7.13 1.86 -7.13
N TYR A 49 8.01 2.82 -6.83
CA TYR A 49 7.87 3.72 -5.68
C TYR A 49 7.27 5.04 -6.15
N SER A 50 5.97 5.03 -6.41
CA SER A 50 5.29 6.19 -6.98
C SER A 50 3.82 6.25 -6.55
N GLU A 51 3.27 7.46 -6.62
CA GLU A 51 1.85 7.69 -6.39
C GLU A 51 1.00 6.87 -7.37
N GLU A 52 1.41 6.83 -8.64
CA GLU A 52 0.68 6.16 -9.70
C GLU A 52 0.56 4.66 -9.43
N VAL A 53 1.65 4.02 -8.99
CA VAL A 53 1.63 2.59 -8.66
C VAL A 53 0.79 2.33 -7.42
N ALA A 54 0.89 3.14 -6.38
CA ALA A 54 0.06 2.98 -5.18
C ALA A 54 -1.42 3.10 -5.52
N ARG A 55 -1.77 4.04 -6.39
CA ARG A 55 -3.15 4.23 -6.88
C ARG A 55 -3.65 2.99 -7.62
N GLU A 56 -2.88 2.51 -8.59
CA GLU A 56 -3.26 1.33 -9.36
C GLU A 56 -3.33 0.08 -8.50
N MET A 57 -2.47 -0.05 -7.48
CA MET A 57 -2.54 -1.15 -6.53
C MET A 57 -3.86 -1.12 -5.74
N ALA A 58 -4.25 0.03 -5.22
CA ALA A 58 -5.49 0.15 -4.45
C ALA A 58 -6.72 -0.11 -5.33
N GLU A 59 -6.75 0.48 -6.52
CA GLU A 59 -7.83 0.25 -7.48
C GLU A 59 -7.93 -1.21 -7.90
N GLY A 60 -6.77 -1.82 -8.19
CA GLY A 60 -6.69 -3.23 -8.58
C GLY A 60 -7.11 -4.17 -7.48
N ALA A 61 -6.73 -3.89 -6.24
CA ALA A 61 -7.12 -4.69 -5.09
C ALA A 61 -8.64 -4.65 -4.88
N ALA A 62 -9.23 -3.46 -4.94
CA ALA A 62 -10.67 -3.30 -4.82
C ALA A 62 -11.41 -4.08 -5.90
N LYS A 63 -10.95 -3.97 -7.14
CA LYS A 63 -11.57 -4.66 -8.28
C LYS A 63 -11.44 -6.18 -8.16
N THR A 64 -10.25 -6.66 -7.87
CA THR A 64 -9.98 -8.11 -7.79
C THR A 64 -10.72 -8.77 -6.62
N ALA A 65 -10.82 -8.08 -5.49
CA ALA A 65 -11.51 -8.58 -4.31
C ALA A 65 -13.02 -8.30 -4.34
N GLY A 66 -13.49 -7.42 -5.22
CA GLY A 66 -14.87 -6.93 -5.17
C GLY A 66 -15.13 -6.16 -3.87
N ALA A 67 -14.15 -5.42 -3.40
CA ALA A 67 -14.22 -4.72 -2.12
C ALA A 67 -14.65 -3.28 -2.29
N ASP A 68 -15.31 -2.75 -1.26
CA ASP A 68 -15.70 -1.33 -1.22
C ASP A 68 -14.53 -0.43 -0.87
N VAL A 69 -13.60 -0.93 -0.05
CA VAL A 69 -12.43 -0.21 0.41
C VAL A 69 -11.19 -1.07 0.21
N ALA A 70 -10.11 -0.48 -0.29
CA ALA A 70 -8.83 -1.16 -0.40
C ALA A 70 -7.69 -0.23 -0.03
N LEU A 71 -6.71 -0.76 0.67
CA LEU A 71 -5.51 -0.03 1.06
C LEU A 71 -4.31 -0.59 0.29
N SER A 72 -3.36 0.27 -0.06
CA SER A 72 -2.12 -0.16 -0.69
C SER A 72 -0.92 0.52 -0.05
N VAL A 73 0.23 -0.15 -0.09
CA VAL A 73 1.51 0.41 0.31
C VAL A 73 2.59 -0.04 -0.65
N THR A 74 3.39 0.90 -1.13
CA THR A 74 4.61 0.61 -1.87
C THR A 74 5.71 1.52 -1.34
N GLY A 75 6.89 0.97 -1.03
CA GLY A 75 7.93 1.79 -0.43
C GLY A 75 9.22 1.06 -0.07
N PHE A 76 10.16 1.83 0.47
CA PHE A 76 11.47 1.39 0.92
C PHE A 76 11.53 1.29 2.45
N ALA A 77 11.62 0.09 2.97
CA ALA A 77 11.78 -0.10 4.42
C ALA A 77 13.24 0.07 4.88
N GLY A 78 14.20 -0.12 4.00
CA GLY A 78 15.62 -0.01 4.34
C GLY A 78 16.15 -1.22 5.12
N PRO A 79 17.36 -1.15 5.69
CA PRO A 79 18.29 -0.01 5.68
C PRO A 79 19.03 0.18 4.35
N ASP A 80 19.10 -0.86 3.53
CA ASP A 80 19.81 -0.84 2.26
C ASP A 80 18.96 -0.17 1.17
N GLY A 81 19.63 0.24 0.11
CA GLY A 81 19.01 0.93 -1.00
C GLY A 81 18.81 2.40 -0.67
N GLY A 82 17.96 3.02 -1.41
CA GLY A 82 17.72 4.44 -1.25
C GLY A 82 18.66 5.28 -2.08
N THR A 83 18.12 6.31 -2.67
CA THR A 83 18.84 7.32 -3.45
C THR A 83 18.27 8.67 -3.06
N PRO A 84 18.88 9.79 -3.53
CA PRO A 84 18.28 11.11 -3.27
C PRO A 84 16.84 11.23 -3.74
N ASP A 85 16.48 10.56 -4.86
CA ASP A 85 15.13 10.59 -5.41
C ASP A 85 14.20 9.59 -4.72
N PHE A 86 14.73 8.48 -4.23
CA PHE A 86 13.98 7.41 -3.57
C PHE A 86 14.68 7.06 -2.24
N PRO A 87 14.55 7.93 -1.23
CA PRO A 87 15.24 7.71 0.06
C PRO A 87 14.60 6.56 0.84
N VAL A 88 15.39 5.95 1.71
CA VAL A 88 14.88 4.96 2.67
C VAL A 88 13.77 5.61 3.51
N GLY A 89 12.68 4.90 3.69
CA GLY A 89 11.50 5.42 4.39
C GLY A 89 10.45 6.02 3.47
N LEU A 90 10.77 6.20 2.19
CA LEU A 90 9.79 6.68 1.21
C LEU A 90 8.70 5.63 1.01
N CYS A 91 7.47 6.00 1.30
CA CYS A 91 6.30 5.15 1.13
C CYS A 91 5.16 5.92 0.50
N TYR A 92 4.48 5.28 -0.43
CA TYR A 92 3.24 5.79 -1.00
C TYR A 92 2.11 4.89 -0.52
N ILE A 93 1.09 5.49 0.04
CA ILE A 93 -0.02 4.80 0.67
C ILE A 93 -1.30 5.20 -0.04
N GLY A 94 -2.04 4.21 -0.55
CA GLY A 94 -3.28 4.45 -1.27
C GLY A 94 -4.49 3.93 -0.53
N CYS A 95 -5.62 4.61 -0.72
CA CYS A 95 -6.91 4.15 -0.23
C CYS A 95 -7.95 4.35 -1.33
N TYR A 96 -8.54 3.24 -1.75
CA TYR A 96 -9.67 3.26 -2.68
C TYR A 96 -10.97 3.24 -1.89
N TYR A 97 -11.88 4.14 -2.24
CA TYR A 97 -13.23 4.16 -1.70
C TYR A 97 -14.14 4.93 -2.64
N ASN A 98 -15.32 4.41 -2.85
CA ASN A 98 -16.38 5.07 -3.62
C ASN A 98 -15.93 5.47 -5.05
N GLY A 99 -15.26 4.54 -5.73
CA GLY A 99 -14.86 4.72 -7.13
C GLY A 99 -13.56 5.52 -7.33
N GLU A 100 -12.88 5.90 -6.26
CA GLU A 100 -11.75 6.80 -6.32
C GLU A 100 -10.65 6.37 -5.36
N ALA A 101 -9.39 6.50 -5.80
CA ALA A 101 -8.24 6.23 -4.95
C ALA A 101 -7.51 7.53 -4.62
N VAL A 102 -7.25 7.74 -3.33
CA VAL A 102 -6.41 8.83 -2.86
C VAL A 102 -5.08 8.26 -2.42
N VAL A 103 -4.00 9.03 -2.57
CA VAL A 103 -2.64 8.57 -2.25
C VAL A 103 -1.92 9.63 -1.42
N GLU A 104 -1.21 9.17 -0.40
CA GLU A 104 -0.33 10.01 0.41
C GLU A 104 1.11 9.55 0.22
N LYS A 105 2.01 10.53 0.17
CA LYS A 105 3.46 10.29 0.15
C LYS A 105 4.00 10.56 1.56
N HIS A 106 4.79 9.64 2.07
CA HIS A 106 5.46 9.77 3.36
C HIS A 106 6.95 9.47 3.24
N ILE A 107 7.75 10.10 4.09
CA ILE A 107 9.16 9.73 4.26
C ILE A 107 9.33 9.46 5.76
N PHE A 108 9.23 8.18 6.12
CA PHE A 108 9.31 7.75 7.52
C PHE A 108 10.75 7.64 7.99
N GLN A 109 10.95 7.86 9.28
CA GLN A 109 12.28 7.81 9.92
C GLN A 109 12.34 6.61 10.86
N GLY A 110 13.56 6.07 11.03
CA GLY A 110 13.81 4.97 11.93
C GLY A 110 14.37 3.75 11.25
N ASP A 111 14.39 2.63 11.95
CA ASP A 111 14.86 1.37 11.41
C ASP A 111 13.78 0.71 10.56
N ARG A 112 14.09 -0.47 10.00
CA ARG A 112 13.18 -1.19 9.10
C ARG A 112 11.84 -1.49 9.75
N GLN A 113 11.84 -1.95 11.00
CA GLN A 113 10.60 -2.27 11.72
C GLN A 113 9.79 -1.03 12.04
N ASN A 114 10.44 0.07 12.42
CA ASN A 114 9.77 1.35 12.66
C ASN A 114 9.10 1.88 11.40
N ILE A 115 9.80 1.82 10.27
CA ILE A 115 9.26 2.28 8.99
C ILE A 115 8.03 1.46 8.60
N ARG A 116 8.11 0.14 8.74
CA ARG A 116 6.99 -0.74 8.44
C ARG A 116 5.78 -0.47 9.34
N ALA A 117 6.02 -0.27 10.64
CA ALA A 117 4.96 0.05 11.60
C ALA A 117 4.31 1.40 11.28
N GLN A 118 5.10 2.41 10.96
CA GLN A 118 4.58 3.74 10.58
C GLN A 118 3.75 3.67 9.30
N ALA A 119 4.17 2.83 8.35
CA ALA A 119 3.42 2.65 7.10
C ALA A 119 2.03 2.05 7.37
N VAL A 120 1.94 1.08 8.28
CA VAL A 120 0.65 0.50 8.67
C VAL A 120 -0.23 1.54 9.34
N ASP A 121 0.31 2.30 10.30
CA ASP A 121 -0.45 3.34 10.99
C ASP A 121 -0.98 4.38 10.02
N ALA A 122 -0.13 4.84 9.09
CA ALA A 122 -0.51 5.82 8.09
C ALA A 122 -1.61 5.28 7.15
N ALA A 123 -1.55 4.00 6.80
CA ALA A 123 -2.56 3.37 5.96
C ALA A 123 -3.92 3.33 6.66
N LEU A 124 -3.94 2.95 7.93
CA LEU A 124 -5.18 2.90 8.71
C LEU A 124 -5.73 4.31 8.96
N GLU A 125 -4.87 5.28 9.23
CA GLU A 125 -5.29 6.68 9.38
C GLU A 125 -5.87 7.24 8.08
N LEU A 126 -5.28 6.90 6.93
CA LEU A 126 -5.81 7.32 5.64
C LEU A 126 -7.19 6.70 5.39
N ALA A 127 -7.39 5.44 5.76
CA ALA A 127 -8.69 4.79 5.64
C ALA A 127 -9.74 5.50 6.48
N ILE A 128 -9.43 5.80 7.75
CA ILE A 128 -10.35 6.50 8.66
C ILE A 128 -10.73 7.87 8.07
N LYS A 129 -9.75 8.61 7.63
CA LYS A 129 -9.94 9.95 7.05
C LYS A 129 -10.78 9.91 5.76
N THR A 130 -10.55 8.89 4.93
CA THR A 130 -11.24 8.75 3.64
C THR A 130 -12.69 8.30 3.83
N LEU A 131 -12.96 7.47 4.83
CA LEU A 131 -14.31 6.95 5.11
C LEU A 131 -15.19 7.94 5.89
N ASP A 132 -14.60 8.94 6.52
CA ASP A 132 -15.36 10.00 7.18
C ASP A 132 -15.96 11.00 6.13
#